data_35b3938c0a542b7cc1148b81230600a3
#
_entry.id   35b3938c0a542b7cc1148b81230600a3
#
_cell.length_a   1.000
_cell.length_b   1.000
_cell.length_c   1.000
_cell.angle_alpha   90.00
_cell.angle_beta   90.00
_cell.angle_gamma   90.00
#
_symmetry.space_group_name_H-M   'P 1'
#
loop_
_entity.id
_entity.type
_entity.pdbx_description
1 polymer ?
#
loop_
_entity_poly.entity_id
_entity_poly.type
_entity_poly.pdbx_seq_one_letter_code
_entity_poly.pdbx_strand_id
1 'polypeptide(L)'
;KLNIKKTTDINVHPKNLNDKKFIDIKKYIDELHKCYLDYQEQWPFLKDKINTVDIPTFNIQKYNPGDHFSHIHTERSSLNSLHRVFAWMTYLNDVEDGGNTYFTHYDLKIKPEIGKTLIWPAEWTHAHRGEVLNSGLKYIITGWMHFPTSE
;
A
#
# COMPACT_ATOMS: atom_id res chain seq x y z
N LYS A 1 -1.36 15.31 21.47
CA LYS A 1 -0.91 14.85 20.14
C LYS A 1 -2.09 14.12 19.53
N LEU A 2 -2.61 14.60 18.39
CA LEU A 2 -3.59 13.87 17.60
C LEU A 2 -2.98 12.52 17.21
N ASN A 3 -3.67 11.42 17.52
CA ASN A 3 -3.23 10.08 17.17
C ASN A 3 -3.54 9.85 15.69
N ILE A 4 -2.59 10.20 14.81
CA ILE A 4 -2.75 10.20 13.36
C ILE A 4 -2.90 8.77 12.82
N LYS A 5 -2.11 7.85 13.39
CA LYS A 5 -2.05 6.43 13.02
C LYS A 5 -1.88 5.60 14.28
N LYS A 6 -2.63 4.51 14.36
CA LYS A 6 -2.51 3.50 15.40
C LYS A 6 -2.55 2.13 14.76
N THR A 7 -1.41 1.43 14.76
CA THR A 7 -1.22 0.10 14.17
C THR A 7 -0.01 -0.59 14.79
N THR A 8 0.14 -1.88 14.56
CA THR A 8 1.39 -2.61 14.82
C THR A 8 2.03 -2.98 13.48
N ASP A 9 3.26 -2.52 13.25
CA ASP A 9 3.95 -2.64 11.97
C ASP A 9 5.19 -3.54 12.06
N ILE A 10 5.40 -4.35 11.04
CA ILE A 10 6.65 -5.08 10.79
C ILE A 10 7.24 -4.55 9.47
N ASN A 11 8.48 -4.08 9.52
CA ASN A 11 9.20 -3.64 8.33
C ASN A 11 9.88 -4.83 7.64
N VAL A 12 9.69 -4.94 6.34
CA VAL A 12 10.35 -5.95 5.49
C VAL A 12 11.29 -5.24 4.53
N HIS A 13 12.58 -5.51 4.65
CA HIS A 13 13.58 -4.97 3.74
C HIS A 13 13.75 -5.92 2.54
N PRO A 14 13.86 -5.44 1.28
CA PRO A 14 14.04 -6.28 0.10
C PRO A 14 15.18 -7.31 0.21
N LYS A 15 16.28 -6.95 0.90
CA LYS A 15 17.39 -7.89 1.17
C LYS A 15 16.95 -9.15 1.92
N ASN A 16 15.90 -9.05 2.73
CA ASN A 16 15.41 -10.18 3.52
C ASN A 16 14.71 -11.24 2.64
N LEU A 17 14.25 -10.87 1.45
CA LEU A 17 13.54 -11.77 0.53
C LEU A 17 14.42 -12.92 0.01
N ASN A 18 15.74 -12.83 0.20
CA ASN A 18 16.67 -13.92 -0.13
C ASN A 18 16.74 -14.99 0.98
N ASP A 19 16.21 -14.72 2.17
CA ASP A 19 16.16 -15.69 3.28
C ASP A 19 14.93 -16.61 3.10
N LYS A 20 15.13 -17.92 3.30
CA LYS A 20 14.07 -18.94 3.17
C LYS A 20 12.83 -18.65 4.00
N LYS A 21 12.97 -18.01 5.16
CA LYS A 21 11.84 -17.62 6.04
C LYS A 21 10.91 -16.58 5.41
N PHE A 22 11.36 -15.87 4.36
CA PHE A 22 10.56 -14.88 3.63
C PHE A 22 10.05 -15.41 2.26
N ILE A 23 10.15 -16.71 2.00
CA ILE A 23 9.78 -17.30 0.70
C ILE A 23 8.35 -16.95 0.26
N ASP A 24 7.39 -16.92 1.18
CA ASP A 24 6.01 -16.60 0.85
C ASP A 24 5.81 -15.10 0.60
N ILE A 25 6.57 -14.24 1.30
CA ILE A 25 6.56 -12.80 1.01
C ILE A 25 7.22 -12.52 -0.35
N LYS A 26 8.28 -13.27 -0.70
CA LYS A 26 8.88 -13.17 -2.04
C LYS A 26 7.87 -13.53 -3.13
N LYS A 27 7.15 -14.66 -2.98
CA LYS A 27 6.08 -15.04 -3.92
C LYS A 27 5.00 -13.95 -4.02
N TYR A 28 4.62 -13.35 -2.89
CA TYR A 28 3.67 -12.24 -2.88
C TYR A 28 4.20 -11.05 -3.72
N ILE A 29 5.46 -10.68 -3.59
CA ILE A 29 6.07 -9.59 -4.38
C ILE A 29 6.07 -9.94 -5.88
N ASP A 30 6.29 -11.20 -6.24
CA ASP A 30 6.19 -11.66 -7.63
C ASP A 30 4.75 -11.52 -8.18
N GLU A 31 3.72 -11.78 -7.36
CA GLU A 31 2.32 -11.57 -7.73
C GLU A 31 1.96 -10.06 -7.78
N LEU A 32 2.47 -9.26 -6.85
CA LEU A 32 2.31 -7.80 -6.89
C LEU A 32 2.89 -7.21 -8.19
N HIS A 33 4.01 -7.74 -8.65
CA HIS A 33 4.59 -7.32 -9.94
C HIS A 33 3.63 -7.59 -11.11
N LYS A 34 2.94 -8.71 -11.11
CA LYS A 34 1.91 -9.00 -12.13
C LYS A 34 0.74 -8.01 -12.05
N CYS A 35 0.30 -7.65 -10.84
CA CYS A 35 -0.71 -6.60 -10.66
C CYS A 35 -0.23 -5.25 -11.22
N TYR A 36 1.05 -4.92 -11.07
CA TYR A 36 1.61 -3.70 -11.65
C TYR A 36 1.65 -3.75 -13.19
N LEU A 37 1.99 -4.89 -13.79
CA LEU A 37 1.94 -5.06 -15.24
C LEU A 37 0.50 -4.89 -15.78
N ASP A 38 -0.51 -5.46 -15.10
CA ASP A 38 -1.92 -5.26 -15.42
C ASP A 38 -2.34 -3.80 -15.28
N TYR A 39 -1.87 -3.11 -14.25
CA TYR A 39 -2.10 -1.67 -14.07
C TYR A 39 -1.51 -0.85 -15.25
N GLN A 40 -0.32 -1.20 -15.75
CA GLN A 40 0.29 -0.56 -16.93
C GLN A 40 -0.51 -0.79 -18.21
N GLU A 41 -1.12 -1.97 -18.38
CA GLU A 41 -2.00 -2.23 -19.55
C GLU A 41 -3.24 -1.34 -19.55
N GLN A 42 -3.77 -1.01 -18.37
CA GLN A 42 -4.87 -0.06 -18.21
C GLN A 42 -4.45 1.38 -18.48
N TRP A 43 -3.18 1.70 -18.29
CA TRP A 43 -2.61 3.04 -18.46
C TRP A 43 -1.38 3.01 -19.39
N PRO A 44 -1.57 2.95 -20.71
CA PRO A 44 -0.45 2.78 -21.67
C PRO A 44 0.67 3.81 -21.55
N PHE A 45 0.35 5.03 -21.08
CA PHE A 45 1.36 6.05 -20.81
C PHE A 45 2.40 5.60 -19.78
N LEU A 46 1.98 4.84 -18.77
CA LEU A 46 2.90 4.30 -17.75
C LEU A 46 3.86 3.29 -18.35
N LYS A 47 3.36 2.44 -19.24
CA LYS A 47 4.17 1.43 -19.94
C LYS A 47 5.28 2.08 -20.78
N ASP A 48 5.01 3.24 -21.34
CA ASP A 48 5.98 3.99 -22.15
C ASP A 48 6.96 4.81 -21.31
N LYS A 49 6.50 5.44 -20.23
CA LYS A 49 7.28 6.43 -19.46
C LYS A 49 7.74 5.97 -18.09
N ILE A 50 7.05 5.02 -17.47
CA ILE A 50 7.34 4.50 -16.12
C ILE A 50 7.24 2.98 -16.18
N ASN A 51 8.04 2.36 -17.05
CA ASN A 51 7.98 0.91 -17.29
C ASN A 51 8.58 0.08 -16.14
N THR A 52 9.47 0.66 -15.36
CA THR A 52 10.10 0.00 -14.20
C THR A 52 9.95 0.82 -12.94
N VAL A 53 9.78 0.15 -11.83
CA VAL A 53 9.72 0.74 -10.49
C VAL A 53 10.47 -0.15 -9.51
N ASP A 54 11.03 0.47 -8.46
CA ASP A 54 11.65 -0.23 -7.35
C ASP A 54 10.70 -0.30 -6.16
N ILE A 55 10.69 -1.43 -5.46
CA ILE A 55 9.98 -1.58 -4.19
C ILE A 55 11.03 -1.50 -3.06
N PRO A 56 11.05 -0.41 -2.27
CA PRO A 56 11.93 -0.27 -1.13
C PRO A 56 11.43 -1.08 0.07
N THR A 57 11.88 -0.77 1.28
CA THR A 57 11.32 -1.32 2.51
C THR A 57 9.81 -1.07 2.57
N PHE A 58 9.06 -2.11 2.87
CA PHE A 58 7.61 -2.09 2.98
C PHE A 58 7.14 -2.66 4.31
N ASN A 59 5.84 -2.60 4.59
CA ASN A 59 5.28 -2.93 5.90
C ASN A 59 4.22 -4.02 5.80
N ILE A 60 4.22 -4.90 6.81
CA ILE A 60 3.06 -5.70 7.16
C ILE A 60 2.46 -5.05 8.41
N GLN A 61 1.18 -4.73 8.36
CA GLN A 61 0.50 -3.98 9.41
C GLN A 61 -0.66 -4.78 9.98
N LYS A 62 -0.75 -4.79 11.30
CA LYS A 62 -1.87 -5.34 12.06
C LYS A 62 -2.66 -4.21 12.70
N TYR A 63 -3.98 -4.26 12.55
CA TYR A 63 -4.93 -3.38 13.21
C TYR A 63 -5.81 -4.21 14.16
N ASN A 64 -5.96 -3.74 15.39
CA ASN A 64 -6.92 -4.23 16.36
C ASN A 64 -8.15 -3.31 16.39
N PRO A 65 -9.27 -3.70 16.98
CA PRO A 65 -10.41 -2.81 17.16
C PRO A 65 -10.00 -1.46 17.77
N GLY A 66 -10.45 -0.37 17.17
CA GLY A 66 -10.06 1.00 17.51
C GLY A 66 -8.77 1.50 16.85
N ASP A 67 -8.05 0.64 16.12
CA ASP A 67 -6.87 1.08 15.35
C ASP A 67 -7.30 1.70 14.02
N HIS A 68 -6.49 2.62 13.50
CA HIS A 68 -6.82 3.43 12.33
C HIS A 68 -5.60 4.11 11.71
N PHE A 69 -5.79 4.67 10.52
CA PHE A 69 -4.97 5.73 9.95
C PHE A 69 -5.89 6.84 9.46
N SER A 70 -6.56 7.50 10.41
CA SER A 70 -7.69 8.40 10.14
C SER A 70 -7.30 9.76 9.57
N HIS A 71 -6.02 10.13 9.64
CA HIS A 71 -5.53 11.36 9.01
C HIS A 71 -5.59 11.23 7.49
N ILE A 72 -6.26 12.20 6.84
CA ILE A 72 -6.25 12.28 5.37
C ILE A 72 -4.85 12.69 4.94
N HIS A 73 -4.24 11.90 4.08
CA HIS A 73 -2.87 12.10 3.62
C HIS A 73 -2.68 11.70 2.16
N THR A 74 -1.57 12.09 1.64
CA THR A 74 -1.00 11.63 0.37
C THR A 74 0.39 11.07 0.62
N GLU A 75 0.88 10.23 -0.27
CA GLU A 75 2.17 9.57 -0.11
C GLU A 75 3.35 10.47 -0.48
N ARG A 76 3.09 11.49 -1.28
CA ARG A 76 4.09 12.45 -1.76
C ARG A 76 3.68 13.88 -1.39
N SER A 77 4.24 14.40 -0.29
CA SER A 77 3.90 15.70 0.27
C SER A 77 5.12 16.56 0.63
N SER A 78 6.33 16.10 0.33
CA SER A 78 7.57 16.79 0.66
C SER A 78 8.70 16.38 -0.28
N LEU A 79 9.80 17.14 -0.30
CA LEU A 79 11.00 16.79 -1.07
C LEU A 79 11.52 15.39 -0.75
N ASN A 80 11.42 14.95 0.50
CA ASN A 80 11.88 13.63 0.94
C ASN A 80 11.03 12.47 0.40
N SER A 81 9.87 12.74 -0.20
CA SER A 81 8.96 11.74 -0.75
C SER A 81 8.75 11.86 -2.26
N LEU A 82 9.49 12.75 -2.95
CA LEU A 82 9.33 12.99 -4.41
C LEU A 82 9.62 11.76 -5.27
N HIS A 83 10.45 10.84 -4.80
CA HIS A 83 10.79 9.60 -5.49
C HIS A 83 9.66 8.57 -5.52
N ARG A 84 8.60 8.74 -4.71
CA ARG A 84 7.44 7.85 -4.68
C ARG A 84 6.57 8.09 -5.91
N VAL A 85 6.30 7.03 -6.68
CA VAL A 85 5.47 7.08 -7.89
C VAL A 85 4.07 6.57 -7.58
N PHE A 86 4.00 5.40 -6.96
CA PHE A 86 2.75 4.76 -6.55
C PHE A 86 2.83 4.32 -5.10
N ALA A 87 1.66 4.22 -4.48
CA ALA A 87 1.45 3.39 -3.30
C ALA A 87 0.73 2.11 -3.71
N TRP A 88 0.93 1.07 -2.94
CA TRP A 88 0.24 -0.19 -3.10
C TRP A 88 -0.14 -0.80 -1.75
N MET A 89 -1.20 -1.58 -1.73
CA MET A 89 -1.67 -2.26 -0.55
C MET A 89 -2.46 -3.51 -0.94
N THR A 90 -2.29 -4.59 -0.18
CA THR A 90 -3.13 -5.78 -0.28
C THR A 90 -3.71 -6.11 1.09
N TYR A 91 -5.02 -6.37 1.14
CA TYR A 91 -5.66 -6.90 2.32
C TYR A 91 -5.35 -8.39 2.45
N LEU A 92 -4.89 -8.81 3.64
CA LEU A 92 -4.49 -10.20 3.91
C LEU A 92 -5.60 -11.03 4.55
N ASN A 93 -6.72 -10.41 4.89
CA ASN A 93 -7.92 -11.07 5.40
C ASN A 93 -9.17 -10.24 5.12
N ASP A 94 -10.32 -10.89 5.22
CA ASP A 94 -11.61 -10.21 5.20
C ASP A 94 -11.87 -9.46 6.51
N VAL A 95 -12.58 -8.33 6.42
CA VAL A 95 -13.03 -7.56 7.59
C VAL A 95 -14.51 -7.23 7.42
N GLU A 96 -15.30 -7.55 8.43
CA GLU A 96 -16.75 -7.34 8.36
C GLU A 96 -17.16 -5.92 8.71
N ASP A 97 -16.47 -5.29 9.69
CA ASP A 97 -16.90 -4.00 10.23
C ASP A 97 -15.74 -3.00 10.40
N GLY A 98 -15.80 -1.93 9.64
CA GLY A 98 -14.83 -0.86 9.63
C GLY A 98 -13.54 -1.17 8.85
N GLY A 99 -12.48 -0.43 9.14
CA GLY A 99 -11.14 -0.64 8.57
C GLY A 99 -11.02 -0.37 7.08
N ASN A 100 -12.02 0.28 6.44
CA ASN A 100 -11.99 0.56 5.02
C ASN A 100 -10.87 1.55 4.65
N THR A 101 -10.44 1.52 3.40
CA THR A 101 -9.63 2.58 2.79
C THR A 101 -10.57 3.52 2.05
N TYR A 102 -10.50 4.82 2.36
CA TYR A 102 -11.37 5.83 1.80
C TYR A 102 -10.58 6.87 1.02
N PHE A 103 -10.84 6.99 -0.28
CA PHE A 103 -10.28 7.98 -1.19
C PHE A 103 -11.21 9.19 -1.25
N THR A 104 -10.77 10.31 -0.68
CA THR A 104 -11.64 11.47 -0.38
C THR A 104 -12.16 12.19 -1.63
N HIS A 105 -11.34 12.33 -2.66
CA HIS A 105 -11.74 13.07 -3.89
C HIS A 105 -12.72 12.29 -4.75
N TYR A 106 -12.78 10.97 -4.58
CA TYR A 106 -13.62 10.08 -5.40
C TYR A 106 -14.86 9.60 -4.63
N ASP A 107 -14.99 9.96 -3.35
CA ASP A 107 -15.99 9.39 -2.44
C ASP A 107 -16.00 7.85 -2.50
N LEU A 108 -14.80 7.27 -2.65
CA LEU A 108 -14.62 5.85 -2.88
C LEU A 108 -14.16 5.15 -1.60
N LYS A 109 -15.02 4.26 -1.10
CA LYS A 109 -14.75 3.42 0.07
C LYS A 109 -14.46 1.99 -0.39
N ILE A 110 -13.28 1.50 -0.02
CA ILE A 110 -12.84 0.13 -0.34
C ILE A 110 -12.93 -0.73 0.92
N LYS A 111 -13.83 -1.72 0.90
CA LYS A 111 -13.92 -2.72 1.97
C LYS A 111 -12.74 -3.68 1.89
N PRO A 112 -12.12 -4.03 3.07
CA PRO A 112 -11.10 -5.06 3.13
C PRO A 112 -11.67 -6.43 2.74
N GLU A 113 -11.06 -7.04 1.72
CA GLU A 113 -11.33 -8.39 1.27
C GLU A 113 -10.00 -9.08 0.99
N ILE A 114 -9.86 -10.32 1.42
CA ILE A 114 -8.60 -11.08 1.26
C ILE A 114 -8.15 -11.10 -0.20
N GLY A 115 -6.87 -10.78 -0.44
CA GLY A 115 -6.26 -10.76 -1.77
C GLY A 115 -6.57 -9.52 -2.60
N LYS A 116 -7.49 -8.64 -2.18
CA LYS A 116 -7.77 -7.39 -2.90
C LYS A 116 -6.54 -6.48 -2.83
N THR A 117 -5.97 -6.18 -4.00
CA THR A 117 -4.79 -5.34 -4.16
C THR A 117 -5.17 -3.99 -4.78
N LEU A 118 -4.68 -2.92 -4.19
CA LEU A 118 -4.83 -1.55 -4.66
C LEU A 118 -3.46 -1.03 -5.10
N ILE A 119 -3.42 -0.34 -6.24
CA ILE A 119 -2.28 0.44 -6.72
C ILE A 119 -2.82 1.81 -7.11
N TRP A 120 -2.21 2.89 -6.60
CA TRP A 120 -2.67 4.25 -6.89
C TRP A 120 -1.48 5.23 -6.95
N PRO A 121 -1.63 6.33 -7.71
CA PRO A 121 -0.62 7.40 -7.74
C PRO A 121 -0.33 7.97 -6.36
N ALA A 122 0.94 8.23 -6.06
CA ALA A 122 1.37 8.78 -4.78
C ALA A 122 0.96 10.26 -4.57
N GLU A 123 0.20 10.83 -5.48
CA GLU A 123 -0.15 12.24 -5.58
C GLU A 123 -1.33 12.65 -4.69
N TRP A 124 -1.44 13.97 -4.46
CA TRP A 124 -2.55 14.59 -3.75
C TRP A 124 -3.92 14.27 -4.35
N THR A 125 -3.98 13.97 -5.65
CA THR A 125 -5.21 13.54 -6.34
C THR A 125 -5.82 12.26 -5.77
N HIS A 126 -5.01 11.46 -5.05
CA HIS A 126 -5.43 10.23 -4.39
C HIS A 126 -5.30 10.33 -2.86
N ALA A 127 -5.61 11.52 -2.32
CA ALA A 127 -5.68 11.70 -0.87
C ALA A 127 -6.67 10.72 -0.24
N HIS A 128 -6.23 10.03 0.80
CA HIS A 128 -6.98 8.93 1.41
C HIS A 128 -6.74 8.83 2.92
N ARG A 129 -7.53 7.98 3.55
CA ARG A 129 -7.39 7.60 4.97
C ARG A 129 -7.79 6.16 5.18
N GLY A 130 -7.29 5.55 6.26
CA GLY A 130 -7.80 4.29 6.80
C GLY A 130 -8.83 4.55 7.88
N GLU A 131 -10.06 4.08 7.68
CA GLU A 131 -11.12 4.20 8.67
C GLU A 131 -10.84 3.31 9.88
N VAL A 132 -11.47 3.64 11.01
CA VAL A 132 -11.36 2.87 12.26
C VAL A 132 -11.83 1.44 12.02
N LEU A 133 -11.06 0.48 12.53
CA LEU A 133 -11.50 -0.90 12.63
C LEU A 133 -12.45 -1.03 13.83
N ASN A 134 -13.70 -1.43 13.60
CA ASN A 134 -14.68 -1.52 14.66
C ASN A 134 -14.63 -2.88 15.37
N SER A 135 -14.43 -3.96 14.61
CA SER A 135 -14.36 -5.31 15.19
C SER A 135 -13.40 -6.21 14.40
N GLY A 136 -13.00 -7.32 15.02
CA GLY A 136 -12.08 -8.30 14.43
C GLY A 136 -10.64 -7.80 14.34
N LEU A 137 -9.88 -8.38 13.41
CA LEU A 137 -8.50 -8.00 13.11
C LEU A 137 -8.41 -7.66 11.63
N LYS A 138 -7.57 -6.69 11.30
CA LYS A 138 -7.20 -6.39 9.91
C LYS A 138 -5.70 -6.53 9.74
N TYR A 139 -5.31 -7.25 8.69
CA TYR A 139 -3.93 -7.34 8.26
C TYR A 139 -3.81 -6.81 6.84
N ILE A 140 -2.79 -6.01 6.60
CA ILE A 140 -2.43 -5.53 5.27
C ILE A 140 -0.92 -5.67 5.06
N ILE A 141 -0.54 -5.79 3.79
CA ILE A 141 0.83 -5.57 3.34
C ILE A 141 0.81 -4.35 2.43
N THR A 142 1.72 -3.40 2.64
CA THR A 142 1.66 -2.09 1.98
C THR A 142 3.04 -1.46 1.85
N GLY A 143 3.21 -0.64 0.82
CA GLY A 143 4.44 0.08 0.56
C GLY A 143 4.32 1.05 -0.59
N TRP A 144 5.46 1.45 -1.11
CA TRP A 144 5.58 2.37 -2.24
C TRP A 144 6.31 1.71 -3.41
N MET A 145 6.06 2.23 -4.60
CA MET A 145 6.88 2.02 -5.78
C MET A 145 7.62 3.34 -6.06
N HIS A 146 8.93 3.27 -6.19
CA HIS A 146 9.80 4.41 -6.41
C HIS A 146 10.28 4.43 -7.87
N PHE A 147 10.67 5.61 -8.35
CA PHE A 147 11.53 5.65 -9.53
C PHE A 147 12.77 4.81 -9.27
N PRO A 148 13.25 4.05 -10.28
CA PRO A 148 14.51 3.34 -10.14
C PRO A 148 15.63 4.32 -9.79
N THR A 149 16.52 3.91 -8.89
CA THR A 149 17.78 4.63 -8.71
C THR A 149 18.57 4.48 -10.00
N SER A 150 18.84 5.60 -10.69
CA SER A 150 19.75 5.58 -11.83
C SER A 150 21.07 4.94 -11.43
N GLU A 151 21.50 3.93 -12.21
CA GLU A 151 22.84 3.39 -12.14
C GLU A 151 23.90 4.47 -12.46
#